data_23fc354728de447b3c0cedc2a58a40ed
#
_entry.id   23fc354728de447b3c0cedc2a58a40ed
#
_cell.length_a   1.000
_cell.length_b   1.000
_cell.length_c   1.000
_cell.angle_alpha   90.00
_cell.angle_beta   90.00
_cell.angle_gamma   90.00
#
_symmetry.space_group_name_H-M   'P 1'
#
loop_
_entity.id
_entity.type
_entity.pdbx_description
1 polymer ?
#
loop_
_entity_poly.entity_id
_entity_poly.type
_entity_poly.pdbx_seq_one_letter_code
_entity_poly.pdbx_strand_id
1 'polypeptide(L)'
;MDFLNSAVGTINDFLWTYIIIVVLVGCGLWFTLSTKVVQLCALPEMVRLLMGDLGRRPSGRKAISSFQAFCVSTASRVGVGNIAGVAIAIVTGGPGAVFWMWAIAFVGTATGFVESTLAQIYKIPRGHGLFHGGPAYYIQNALGQPSVAKLFAVLISVTFGLIYVSVQANTIALSVEKAFGVETWIMGIVLSVLAALVIFGGLSRIATFTTFLVPIMAGLYLLIALIIVIMHIDAVPGMFALILHDAFSPQAAVGGGIGTVILTGIRRGLFSNEAGEGSIPNAAATASVTHPVKQGLVQAFGVYVDTWIVCSATAFIVLLTGQYTIGGDVSGIALAQDSLASVFGTWASALLSILIFLFAFSSVVGNYYYGEINIHFFGANVKTALNIYRAAVVAMVFFGCVAAFQLVWNLADLFMAMICLTNLYAITRLAPYARMALRDYFAQKAAGRNPIFDPAILPNQRGVMAWNEDEFRAQKYE
;
A
#
# COMPACT_ATOMS: atom_id res chain seq x y z
N MET A 1 28.64 2.79 -8.78
CA MET A 1 27.24 3.13 -8.45
C MET A 1 26.49 3.63 -9.69
N ASP A 2 27.10 4.52 -10.50
CA ASP A 2 26.43 5.11 -11.67
C ASP A 2 26.00 4.11 -12.74
N PHE A 3 26.82 3.08 -13.01
CA PHE A 3 26.48 2.00 -13.94
C PHE A 3 25.24 1.23 -13.48
N LEU A 4 25.15 0.87 -12.18
CA LEU A 4 24.00 0.13 -11.65
C LEU A 4 22.73 0.98 -11.72
N ASN A 5 22.82 2.26 -11.34
CA ASN A 5 21.71 3.18 -11.39
C ASN A 5 21.20 3.41 -12.83
N SER A 6 22.11 3.56 -13.79
CA SER A 6 21.79 3.68 -15.22
C SER A 6 21.14 2.42 -15.79
N ALA A 7 21.68 1.24 -15.47
CA ALA A 7 21.12 -0.03 -15.91
C ALA A 7 19.70 -0.27 -15.36
N VAL A 8 19.50 -0.02 -14.06
CA VAL A 8 18.18 -0.14 -13.42
C VAL A 8 17.20 0.89 -14.01
N GLY A 9 17.65 2.12 -14.25
CA GLY A 9 16.85 3.15 -14.90
C GLY A 9 16.34 2.73 -16.28
N THR A 10 17.24 2.22 -17.15
CA THR A 10 16.88 1.75 -18.49
C THR A 10 15.84 0.61 -18.44
N ILE A 11 16.01 -0.35 -17.52
CA ILE A 11 15.06 -1.45 -17.36
C ILE A 11 13.71 -0.91 -16.87
N ASN A 12 13.70 0.01 -15.93
CA ASN A 12 12.49 0.65 -15.43
C ASN A 12 11.73 1.37 -16.55
N ASP A 13 12.42 2.16 -17.35
CA ASP A 13 11.79 2.91 -18.45
C ASP A 13 11.11 1.96 -19.45
N PHE A 14 11.77 0.86 -19.79
CA PHE A 14 11.17 -0.15 -20.66
C PHE A 14 9.96 -0.82 -20.01
N LEU A 15 10.10 -1.31 -18.77
CA LEU A 15 9.02 -2.04 -18.08
C LEU A 15 7.81 -1.15 -17.84
N TRP A 16 8.00 0.07 -17.35
CA TRP A 16 6.90 0.96 -17.02
C TRP A 16 6.22 1.55 -18.24
N THR A 17 6.96 1.94 -19.25
CA THR A 17 6.40 2.57 -20.45
C THR A 17 5.58 1.59 -21.29
N TYR A 18 6.06 0.35 -21.43
CA TYR A 18 5.49 -0.58 -22.42
C TYR A 18 4.69 -1.73 -21.80
N ILE A 19 4.95 -2.11 -20.55
CA ILE A 19 4.37 -3.33 -19.99
C ILE A 19 3.46 -3.02 -18.80
N ILE A 20 4.01 -2.43 -17.74
CA ILE A 20 3.31 -2.35 -16.45
C ILE A 20 2.04 -1.51 -16.54
N ILE A 21 2.10 -0.33 -17.14
CA ILE A 21 0.93 0.54 -17.26
C ILE A 21 -0.19 -0.14 -18.02
N VAL A 22 0.14 -0.79 -19.15
CA VAL A 22 -0.86 -1.47 -19.98
C VAL A 22 -1.52 -2.62 -19.20
N VAL A 23 -0.72 -3.45 -18.54
CA VAL A 23 -1.22 -4.59 -17.75
C VAL A 23 -2.02 -4.09 -16.54
N LEU A 24 -1.49 -3.13 -15.79
CA LEU A 24 -2.10 -2.61 -14.57
C LEU A 24 -3.46 -1.93 -14.85
N VAL A 25 -3.47 -1.00 -15.81
CA VAL A 25 -4.69 -0.28 -16.21
C VAL A 25 -5.69 -1.24 -16.85
N GLY A 26 -5.22 -2.12 -17.74
CA GLY A 26 -6.05 -3.13 -18.39
C GLY A 26 -6.72 -4.08 -17.39
N CYS A 27 -5.97 -4.62 -16.43
CA CYS A 27 -6.51 -5.46 -15.37
C CYS A 27 -7.47 -4.66 -14.46
N GLY A 28 -7.11 -3.44 -14.05
CA GLY A 28 -7.95 -2.61 -13.20
C GLY A 28 -9.29 -2.24 -13.87
N LEU A 29 -9.28 -1.90 -15.15
CA LEU A 29 -10.50 -1.67 -15.93
C LEU A 29 -11.33 -2.94 -16.05
N TRP A 30 -10.69 -4.09 -16.34
CA TRP A 30 -11.40 -5.36 -16.40
C TRP A 30 -12.04 -5.75 -15.07
N PHE A 31 -11.33 -5.56 -13.94
CA PHE A 31 -11.90 -5.79 -12.60
C PHE A 31 -13.04 -4.82 -12.31
N THR A 32 -12.88 -3.54 -12.65
CA THR A 32 -13.93 -2.51 -12.53
C THR A 32 -15.21 -2.94 -13.24
N LEU A 33 -15.12 -3.30 -14.51
CA LEU A 33 -16.27 -3.72 -15.31
C LEU A 33 -16.87 -5.04 -14.81
N SER A 34 -16.01 -6.02 -14.51
CA SER A 34 -16.45 -7.36 -14.13
C SER A 34 -17.09 -7.42 -12.73
N THR A 35 -16.77 -6.48 -11.84
CA THR A 35 -17.38 -6.32 -10.51
C THR A 35 -18.52 -5.29 -10.49
N LYS A 36 -18.93 -4.79 -11.67
CA LYS A 36 -19.97 -3.75 -11.84
C LYS A 36 -19.66 -2.48 -11.07
N VAL A 37 -18.42 -1.99 -11.25
CA VAL A 37 -17.93 -0.75 -10.63
C VAL A 37 -18.07 -0.80 -9.08
N VAL A 38 -17.58 -1.89 -8.49
CA VAL A 38 -17.65 -2.14 -7.03
C VAL A 38 -17.15 -0.98 -6.20
N GLN A 39 -16.16 -0.26 -6.69
CA GLN A 39 -15.55 0.91 -6.02
C GLN A 39 -16.55 2.06 -5.82
N LEU A 40 -17.56 2.22 -6.66
CA LEU A 40 -18.61 3.22 -6.48
C LEU A 40 -19.86 2.60 -5.84
N CYS A 41 -20.35 1.49 -6.39
CA CYS A 41 -21.61 0.87 -5.95
C CYS A 41 -21.56 0.35 -4.51
N ALA A 42 -20.36 -0.06 -4.04
CA ALA A 42 -20.19 -0.58 -2.70
C ALA A 42 -19.55 0.42 -1.71
N LEU A 43 -19.30 1.68 -2.11
CA LEU A 43 -18.65 2.67 -1.25
C LEU A 43 -19.36 2.88 0.10
N PRO A 44 -20.71 3.03 0.17
CA PRO A 44 -21.41 3.13 1.45
C PRO A 44 -21.21 1.89 2.33
N GLU A 45 -21.14 0.70 1.70
CA GLU A 45 -20.90 -0.55 2.41
C GLU A 45 -19.47 -0.67 2.93
N MET A 46 -18.47 -0.21 2.19
CA MET A 46 -17.08 -0.15 2.61
C MET A 46 -16.95 0.67 3.90
N VAL A 47 -17.54 1.85 3.93
CA VAL A 47 -17.56 2.74 5.11
C VAL A 47 -18.30 2.07 6.26
N ARG A 48 -19.49 1.49 6.02
CA ARG A 48 -20.29 0.81 7.04
C ARG A 48 -19.52 -0.34 7.69
N LEU A 49 -18.83 -1.16 6.90
CA LEU A 49 -18.05 -2.29 7.40
C LEU A 49 -16.87 -1.83 8.26
N LEU A 50 -16.14 -0.82 7.81
CA LEU A 50 -15.00 -0.28 8.54
C LEU A 50 -15.45 0.33 9.89
N MET A 51 -16.49 1.18 9.87
CA MET A 51 -17.00 1.83 11.08
C MET A 51 -17.68 0.85 12.04
N GLY A 52 -18.35 -0.17 11.51
CA GLY A 52 -19.02 -1.20 12.31
C GLY A 52 -18.07 -2.15 13.05
N ASP A 53 -16.81 -2.23 12.62
CA ASP A 53 -15.79 -3.07 13.25
C ASP A 53 -14.87 -2.30 14.23
N LEU A 54 -15.05 -0.99 14.31
CA LEU A 54 -14.33 -0.14 15.27
C LEU A 54 -14.60 -0.60 16.71
N GLY A 55 -13.55 -0.96 17.43
CA GLY A 55 -13.63 -1.39 18.82
C GLY A 55 -14.10 -2.83 19.04
N ARG A 56 -14.50 -3.57 17.99
CA ARG A 56 -14.85 -5.00 18.12
C ARG A 56 -13.59 -5.82 18.36
N ARG A 57 -13.70 -6.71 19.36
CA ARG A 57 -12.71 -7.78 19.56
C ARG A 57 -13.26 -9.07 18.97
N PRO A 58 -12.56 -9.67 18.00
CA PRO A 58 -13.00 -10.95 17.44
C PRO A 58 -12.93 -12.03 18.52
N SER A 59 -13.80 -13.04 18.39
CA SER A 59 -13.77 -14.24 19.23
C SER A 59 -12.46 -15.00 19.01
N GLY A 60 -11.67 -15.14 20.07
CA GLY A 60 -10.38 -15.83 20.03
C GLY A 60 -9.24 -14.99 20.62
N ARG A 61 -8.40 -15.64 21.43
CA ARG A 61 -7.34 -14.99 22.24
C ARG A 61 -6.32 -14.17 21.43
N LYS A 62 -6.19 -14.43 20.11
CA LYS A 62 -5.23 -13.77 19.20
C LYS A 62 -5.83 -13.38 17.85
N ALA A 63 -7.15 -13.52 17.67
CA ALA A 63 -7.79 -13.19 16.39
C ALA A 63 -7.64 -11.69 16.06
N ILE A 64 -7.45 -11.39 14.78
CA ILE A 64 -7.29 -10.04 14.26
C ILE A 64 -8.61 -9.59 13.67
N SER A 65 -9.11 -8.40 14.07
CA SER A 65 -10.33 -7.83 13.52
C SER A 65 -10.11 -7.28 12.11
N SER A 66 -11.21 -7.01 11.40
CA SER A 66 -11.18 -6.38 10.08
C SER A 66 -10.52 -5.00 10.14
N PHE A 67 -10.83 -4.21 11.18
CA PHE A 67 -10.22 -2.90 11.41
C PHE A 67 -8.72 -3.01 11.72
N GLN A 68 -8.30 -3.98 12.53
CA GLN A 68 -6.87 -4.20 12.80
C GLN A 68 -6.10 -4.59 11.53
N ALA A 69 -6.65 -5.49 10.70
CA ALA A 69 -6.05 -5.84 9.42
C ALA A 69 -6.01 -4.66 8.44
N PHE A 70 -7.03 -3.78 8.47
CA PHE A 70 -7.02 -2.52 7.75
C PHE A 70 -5.89 -1.60 8.23
N CYS A 71 -5.71 -1.44 9.53
CA CYS A 71 -4.63 -0.60 10.08
C CYS A 71 -3.24 -1.14 9.74
N VAL A 72 -3.05 -2.47 9.74
CA VAL A 72 -1.78 -3.09 9.33
C VAL A 72 -1.47 -2.78 7.86
N SER A 73 -2.44 -2.94 6.96
CA SER A 73 -2.24 -2.64 5.55
C SER A 73 -2.10 -1.13 5.29
N THR A 74 -2.83 -0.29 6.03
CA THR A 74 -2.71 1.16 5.93
C THR A 74 -1.36 1.64 6.47
N ALA A 75 -0.81 1.01 7.49
CA ALA A 75 0.53 1.32 8.00
C ALA A 75 1.64 1.09 6.96
N SER A 76 1.51 0.06 6.11
CA SER A 76 2.41 -0.14 4.99
C SER A 76 2.25 0.95 3.92
N ARG A 77 1.02 1.15 3.47
CA ARG A 77 0.67 2.08 2.37
C ARG A 77 0.92 3.54 2.73
N VAL A 78 0.38 4.01 3.86
CA VAL A 78 0.46 5.42 4.27
C VAL A 78 1.84 5.69 4.88
N GLY A 79 2.76 6.06 4.01
CA GLY A 79 4.18 6.26 4.32
C GLY A 79 4.82 7.34 3.45
N VAL A 80 6.05 7.06 3.04
CA VAL A 80 6.84 7.95 2.18
C VAL A 80 6.16 8.23 0.83
N GLY A 81 5.44 7.24 0.28
CA GLY A 81 4.72 7.39 -0.99
C GLY A 81 3.73 8.54 -1.00
N ASN A 82 3.01 8.74 0.09
CA ASN A 82 2.00 9.79 0.21
C ASN A 82 2.57 11.20 0.35
N ILE A 83 3.80 11.36 0.80
CA ILE A 83 4.43 12.66 1.02
C ILE A 83 5.54 12.88 0.00
N ALA A 84 6.65 12.17 0.11
CA ALA A 84 7.77 12.32 -0.81
C ALA A 84 7.42 11.85 -2.24
N GLY A 85 6.66 10.74 -2.38
CA GLY A 85 6.23 10.24 -3.69
C GLY A 85 5.34 11.22 -4.45
N VAL A 86 4.40 11.89 -3.77
CA VAL A 86 3.55 12.94 -4.37
C VAL A 86 4.39 14.16 -4.79
N ALA A 87 5.32 14.58 -3.95
CA ALA A 87 6.23 15.68 -4.28
C ALA A 87 7.11 15.34 -5.50
N ILE A 88 7.63 14.10 -5.59
CA ILE A 88 8.33 13.60 -6.78
C ILE A 88 7.40 13.64 -8.00
N ALA A 89 6.15 13.20 -7.86
CA ALA A 89 5.18 13.21 -8.96
C ALA A 89 4.99 14.61 -9.54
N ILE A 90 4.83 15.62 -8.68
CA ILE A 90 4.62 17.00 -9.10
C ILE A 90 5.88 17.60 -9.74
N VAL A 91 7.08 17.37 -9.20
CA VAL A 91 8.32 17.89 -9.77
C VAL A 91 8.67 17.23 -11.11
N THR A 92 8.47 15.91 -11.22
CA THR A 92 8.84 15.15 -12.42
C THR A 92 7.77 15.21 -13.50
N GLY A 93 6.50 15.06 -13.11
CA GLY A 93 5.37 14.96 -14.03
C GLY A 93 4.49 16.21 -14.12
N GLY A 94 4.73 17.21 -13.28
CA GLY A 94 3.85 18.39 -13.20
C GLY A 94 2.60 18.15 -12.34
N PRO A 95 1.76 19.20 -12.13
CA PRO A 95 0.50 19.12 -11.38
C PRO A 95 -0.48 18.08 -11.90
N GLY A 96 -0.51 17.82 -13.20
CA GLY A 96 -1.36 16.82 -13.83
C GLY A 96 -1.08 15.37 -13.41
N ALA A 97 0.11 15.09 -12.90
CA ALA A 97 0.43 13.77 -12.35
C ALA A 97 -0.49 13.40 -11.18
N VAL A 98 -1.00 14.38 -10.43
CA VAL A 98 -1.97 14.16 -9.34
C VAL A 98 -3.28 13.57 -9.87
N PHE A 99 -3.78 14.05 -11.00
CA PHE A 99 -4.96 13.46 -11.65
C PHE A 99 -4.74 11.99 -11.98
N TRP A 100 -3.59 11.64 -12.54
CA TRP A 100 -3.28 10.26 -12.90
C TRP A 100 -3.04 9.36 -11.68
N MET A 101 -2.58 9.92 -10.55
CA MET A 101 -2.60 9.22 -9.26
C MET A 101 -4.03 8.89 -8.83
N TRP A 102 -4.98 9.83 -8.95
CA TRP A 102 -6.40 9.57 -8.65
C TRP A 102 -7.01 8.55 -9.60
N ALA A 103 -6.71 8.64 -10.89
CA ALA A 103 -7.22 7.72 -11.89
C ALA A 103 -6.77 6.28 -11.64
N ILE A 104 -5.47 6.07 -11.35
CA ILE A 104 -4.96 4.72 -11.05
C ILE A 104 -5.49 4.20 -9.71
N ALA A 105 -5.69 5.04 -8.70
CA ALA A 105 -6.31 4.64 -7.44
C ALA A 105 -7.78 4.22 -7.64
N PHE A 106 -8.52 4.90 -8.53
CA PHE A 106 -9.89 4.54 -8.85
C PHE A 106 -9.99 3.12 -9.43
N VAL A 107 -9.21 2.81 -10.46
CA VAL A 107 -9.22 1.46 -11.04
C VAL A 107 -8.54 0.44 -10.12
N GLY A 108 -7.51 0.87 -9.39
CA GLY A 108 -6.79 0.08 -8.38
C GLY A 108 -7.67 -0.36 -7.22
N THR A 109 -8.70 0.42 -6.86
CA THR A 109 -9.66 0.03 -5.82
C THR A 109 -10.38 -1.27 -6.15
N ALA A 110 -10.77 -1.49 -7.42
CA ALA A 110 -11.35 -2.75 -7.87
C ALA A 110 -10.33 -3.90 -7.83
N THR A 111 -9.07 -3.62 -8.15
CA THR A 111 -7.95 -4.58 -8.04
C THR A 111 -7.74 -4.98 -6.59
N GLY A 112 -7.63 -4.01 -5.67
CA GLY A 112 -7.49 -4.23 -4.23
C GLY A 112 -8.65 -5.03 -3.62
N PHE A 113 -9.88 -4.78 -4.12
CA PHE A 113 -11.05 -5.59 -3.76
C PHE A 113 -10.87 -7.06 -4.17
N VAL A 114 -10.51 -7.31 -5.42
CA VAL A 114 -10.37 -8.67 -5.96
C VAL A 114 -9.28 -9.43 -5.23
N GLU A 115 -8.07 -8.87 -5.13
CA GLU A 115 -6.92 -9.54 -4.49
C GLU A 115 -7.16 -9.82 -3.01
N SER A 116 -7.78 -8.89 -2.28
CA SER A 116 -8.07 -9.05 -0.85
C SER A 116 -9.19 -10.06 -0.60
N THR A 117 -10.21 -10.10 -1.46
CA THR A 117 -11.26 -11.12 -1.40
C THR A 117 -10.69 -12.51 -1.66
N LEU A 118 -9.80 -12.65 -2.65
CA LEU A 118 -9.11 -13.92 -2.95
C LEU A 118 -8.22 -14.36 -1.78
N ALA A 119 -7.50 -13.44 -1.16
CA ALA A 119 -6.68 -13.74 0.01
C ALA A 119 -7.51 -14.29 1.17
N GLN A 120 -8.70 -13.78 1.36
CA GLN A 120 -9.63 -14.29 2.36
C GLN A 120 -10.21 -15.66 1.98
N ILE A 121 -10.59 -15.88 0.72
CA ILE A 121 -11.10 -17.19 0.25
C ILE A 121 -10.05 -18.29 0.51
N TYR A 122 -8.79 -18.02 0.20
CA TYR A 122 -7.70 -19.01 0.22
C TYR A 122 -6.73 -18.87 1.41
N LYS A 123 -7.16 -18.18 2.49
CA LYS A 123 -6.38 -18.13 3.73
C LYS A 123 -6.25 -19.49 4.38
N ILE A 124 -5.19 -19.68 5.14
CA ILE A 124 -4.93 -20.92 5.87
C ILE A 124 -4.95 -20.69 7.38
N PRO A 125 -5.53 -21.60 8.18
CA PRO A 125 -5.51 -21.48 9.64
C PRO A 125 -4.11 -21.75 10.21
N ARG A 126 -3.75 -21.00 11.26
CA ARG A 126 -2.47 -21.11 11.99
C ARG A 126 -2.69 -21.40 13.48
N GLY A 127 -3.91 -21.74 13.86
CA GLY A 127 -4.31 -21.98 15.25
C GLY A 127 -4.55 -20.69 16.04
N HIS A 128 -5.25 -20.80 17.15
CA HIS A 128 -5.59 -19.69 18.05
C HIS A 128 -6.33 -18.51 17.39
N GLY A 129 -7.09 -18.74 16.29
CA GLY A 129 -7.80 -17.71 15.54
C GLY A 129 -6.92 -16.87 14.61
N LEU A 130 -5.67 -17.28 14.37
CA LEU A 130 -4.76 -16.64 13.43
C LEU A 130 -4.86 -17.27 12.04
N PHE A 131 -4.74 -16.43 11.00
CA PHE A 131 -4.72 -16.86 9.61
C PHE A 131 -3.49 -16.28 8.91
N HIS A 132 -2.98 -17.00 7.92
CA HIS A 132 -2.02 -16.53 6.94
C HIS A 132 -2.62 -16.68 5.54
N GLY A 133 -2.19 -15.84 4.62
CA GLY A 133 -2.62 -15.89 3.23
C GLY A 133 -1.89 -14.83 2.42
N GLY A 134 -2.40 -14.60 1.23
CA GLY A 134 -1.82 -13.68 0.26
C GLY A 134 -1.49 -14.39 -1.04
N PRO A 135 -0.81 -13.72 -1.99
CA PRO A 135 -0.61 -14.26 -3.32
C PRO A 135 0.13 -15.59 -3.37
N ALA A 136 1.20 -15.78 -2.59
CA ALA A 136 1.91 -17.06 -2.56
C ALA A 136 0.97 -18.22 -2.24
N TYR A 137 0.04 -18.01 -1.31
CA TYR A 137 -0.89 -19.03 -0.86
C TYR A 137 -1.96 -19.35 -1.92
N TYR A 138 -2.60 -18.34 -2.53
CA TYR A 138 -3.59 -18.63 -3.57
C TYR A 138 -2.96 -19.08 -4.89
N ILE A 139 -1.74 -18.66 -5.23
CA ILE A 139 -1.01 -19.20 -6.38
C ILE A 139 -0.70 -20.68 -6.18
N GLN A 140 -0.21 -21.06 -5.01
CA GLN A 140 0.08 -22.47 -4.72
C GLN A 140 -1.18 -23.32 -4.63
N ASN A 141 -2.16 -22.88 -3.82
CA ASN A 141 -3.27 -23.70 -3.41
C ASN A 141 -4.41 -23.74 -4.43
N ALA A 142 -4.75 -22.58 -5.04
CA ALA A 142 -5.83 -22.48 -6.01
C ALA A 142 -5.35 -22.73 -7.45
N LEU A 143 -4.24 -22.11 -7.89
CA LEU A 143 -3.71 -22.31 -9.24
C LEU A 143 -2.88 -23.58 -9.37
N GLY A 144 -2.36 -24.13 -8.27
CA GLY A 144 -1.50 -25.31 -8.30
C GLY A 144 -0.11 -25.04 -8.92
N GLN A 145 0.41 -23.83 -8.74
CA GLN A 145 1.69 -23.39 -9.34
C GLN A 145 2.73 -23.09 -8.24
N PRO A 146 3.34 -24.11 -7.61
CA PRO A 146 4.25 -23.91 -6.48
C PRO A 146 5.52 -23.12 -6.84
N SER A 147 6.03 -23.24 -8.07
CA SER A 147 7.22 -22.47 -8.51
C SER A 147 6.93 -20.97 -8.59
N VAL A 148 5.78 -20.58 -9.15
CA VAL A 148 5.35 -19.16 -9.22
C VAL A 148 5.03 -18.63 -7.82
N ALA A 149 4.44 -19.44 -6.96
CA ALA A 149 4.18 -19.08 -5.57
C ALA A 149 5.47 -18.81 -4.79
N LYS A 150 6.50 -19.64 -4.95
CA LYS A 150 7.83 -19.42 -4.35
C LYS A 150 8.49 -18.17 -4.90
N LEU A 151 8.41 -17.94 -6.21
CA LEU A 151 8.93 -16.72 -6.84
C LEU A 151 8.25 -15.49 -6.22
N PHE A 152 6.91 -15.49 -6.12
CA PHE A 152 6.20 -14.38 -5.49
C PHE A 152 6.61 -14.19 -4.03
N ALA A 153 6.73 -15.26 -3.25
CA ALA A 153 7.14 -15.18 -1.84
C ALA A 153 8.53 -14.57 -1.66
N VAL A 154 9.48 -14.88 -2.56
CA VAL A 154 10.80 -14.24 -2.58
C VAL A 154 10.68 -12.77 -2.98
N LEU A 155 9.96 -12.49 -4.08
CA LEU A 155 9.81 -11.12 -4.58
C LEU A 155 9.20 -10.20 -3.54
N ILE A 156 8.10 -10.59 -2.87
CA ILE A 156 7.48 -9.74 -1.85
C ILE A 156 8.38 -9.54 -0.63
N SER A 157 9.10 -10.58 -0.21
CA SER A 157 10.04 -10.48 0.91
C SER A 157 11.19 -9.51 0.60
N VAL A 158 11.71 -9.53 -0.63
CA VAL A 158 12.76 -8.60 -1.08
C VAL A 158 12.17 -7.19 -1.28
N THR A 159 11.06 -7.07 -2.02
CA THR A 159 10.46 -5.76 -2.33
C THR A 159 10.08 -5.01 -1.06
N PHE A 160 9.23 -5.60 -0.24
CA PHE A 160 8.73 -4.91 0.95
C PHE A 160 9.74 -4.90 2.09
N GLY A 161 10.30 -6.06 2.45
CA GLY A 161 11.14 -6.17 3.61
C GLY A 161 12.57 -5.63 3.45
N LEU A 162 13.06 -5.48 2.23
CA LEU A 162 14.41 -4.95 1.99
C LEU A 162 14.36 -3.61 1.24
N ILE A 163 13.76 -3.58 0.06
CA ILE A 163 13.83 -2.39 -0.81
C ILE A 163 12.92 -1.26 -0.30
N TYR A 164 11.62 -1.54 -0.06
CA TYR A 164 10.69 -0.50 0.41
C TYR A 164 11.05 0.00 1.81
N VAL A 165 11.56 -0.87 2.69
CA VAL A 165 12.10 -0.48 3.99
C VAL A 165 13.27 0.50 3.82
N SER A 166 14.15 0.31 2.83
CA SER A 166 15.25 1.24 2.57
C SER A 166 14.77 2.61 2.07
N VAL A 167 13.70 2.66 1.25
CA VAL A 167 13.07 3.94 0.82
C VAL A 167 12.50 4.71 2.00
N GLN A 168 11.81 4.01 2.91
CA GLN A 168 11.27 4.64 4.12
C GLN A 168 12.38 5.21 4.99
N ALA A 169 13.42 4.42 5.25
CA ALA A 169 14.56 4.83 6.06
C ALA A 169 15.34 6.00 5.45
N ASN A 170 15.57 5.98 4.13
CA ASN A 170 16.20 7.05 3.38
C ASN A 170 15.47 8.39 3.58
N THR A 171 14.16 8.38 3.39
CA THR A 171 13.36 9.59 3.50
C THR A 171 13.32 10.15 4.93
N ILE A 172 13.27 9.27 5.96
CA ILE A 172 13.38 9.71 7.35
C ILE A 172 14.73 10.39 7.57
N ALA A 173 15.84 9.76 7.15
CA ALA A 173 17.17 10.27 7.35
C ALA A 173 17.36 11.65 6.67
N LEU A 174 16.97 11.79 5.41
CA LEU A 174 17.05 13.06 4.66
C LEU A 174 16.16 14.15 5.28
N SER A 175 14.98 13.79 5.79
CA SER A 175 14.09 14.74 6.46
C SER A 175 14.69 15.27 7.76
N VAL A 176 15.30 14.39 8.57
CA VAL A 176 15.91 14.75 9.84
C VAL A 176 17.21 15.53 9.62
N GLU A 177 18.00 15.15 8.63
CA GLU A 177 19.19 15.90 8.22
C GLU A 177 18.83 17.34 7.85
N LYS A 178 17.81 17.54 7.00
CA LYS A 178 17.34 18.87 6.58
C LYS A 178 16.79 19.71 7.75
N ALA A 179 16.04 19.09 8.66
CA ALA A 179 15.37 19.83 9.74
C ALA A 179 16.27 20.09 10.97
N PHE A 180 17.18 19.18 11.27
CA PHE A 180 17.96 19.20 12.53
C PHE A 180 19.47 19.15 12.33
N GLY A 181 19.97 19.00 11.10
CA GLY A 181 21.39 18.87 10.80
C GLY A 181 22.03 17.57 11.28
N VAL A 182 21.24 16.54 11.58
CA VAL A 182 21.73 15.22 12.02
C VAL A 182 22.16 14.41 10.82
N GLU A 183 23.41 13.96 10.81
CA GLU A 183 23.94 13.16 9.70
C GLU A 183 23.17 11.86 9.49
N THR A 184 22.98 11.47 8.23
CA THR A 184 22.13 10.32 7.84
C THR A 184 22.58 9.00 8.45
N TRP A 185 23.89 8.76 8.64
CA TRP A 185 24.42 7.54 9.26
C TRP A 185 24.04 7.40 10.74
N ILE A 186 23.95 8.54 11.47
CA ILE A 186 23.52 8.56 12.88
C ILE A 186 22.03 8.11 12.94
N MET A 187 21.20 8.68 12.05
CA MET A 187 19.82 8.22 11.92
C MET A 187 19.72 6.76 11.51
N GLY A 188 20.66 6.28 10.69
CA GLY A 188 20.75 4.87 10.32
C GLY A 188 20.91 3.95 11.53
N ILE A 189 21.78 4.29 12.47
CA ILE A 189 21.94 3.54 13.73
C ILE A 189 20.66 3.59 14.57
N VAL A 190 20.12 4.79 14.79
CA VAL A 190 18.90 5.00 15.60
C VAL A 190 17.73 4.19 15.05
N LEU A 191 17.46 4.33 13.73
CA LEU A 191 16.36 3.63 13.08
C LEU A 191 16.55 2.11 13.09
N SER A 192 17.77 1.63 12.89
CA SER A 192 18.08 0.19 12.93
C SER A 192 17.79 -0.41 14.31
N VAL A 193 18.17 0.28 15.38
CA VAL A 193 17.89 -0.15 16.75
C VAL A 193 16.39 -0.15 17.02
N LEU A 194 15.68 0.91 16.65
CA LEU A 194 14.22 1.00 16.81
C LEU A 194 13.48 -0.08 16.01
N ALA A 195 13.89 -0.30 14.76
CA ALA A 195 13.33 -1.36 13.91
C ALA A 195 13.56 -2.74 14.54
N ALA A 196 14.76 -3.03 15.02
CA ALA A 196 15.05 -4.28 15.71
C ALA A 196 14.14 -4.50 16.92
N LEU A 197 13.97 -3.49 17.78
CA LEU A 197 13.12 -3.58 18.97
C LEU A 197 11.66 -3.92 18.66
N VAL A 198 11.13 -3.39 17.55
CA VAL A 198 9.73 -3.65 17.14
C VAL A 198 9.60 -5.00 16.42
N ILE A 199 10.49 -5.28 15.47
CA ILE A 199 10.45 -6.46 14.61
C ILE A 199 10.54 -7.76 15.41
N PHE A 200 11.34 -7.81 16.46
CA PHE A 200 11.46 -8.99 17.33
C PHE A 200 10.22 -9.18 18.25
N GLY A 201 9.26 -8.26 18.26
CA GLY A 201 8.02 -8.32 19.06
C GLY A 201 6.88 -9.17 18.49
N GLY A 202 6.90 -9.51 17.20
CA GLY A 202 5.92 -10.37 16.52
C GLY A 202 4.61 -9.66 16.11
N LEU A 203 3.77 -10.37 15.31
CA LEU A 203 2.57 -9.85 14.64
C LEU A 203 1.55 -9.13 15.55
N SER A 204 1.21 -9.71 16.70
CA SER A 204 0.20 -9.12 17.58
C SER A 204 0.63 -7.74 18.10
N ARG A 205 1.93 -7.55 18.32
CA ARG A 205 2.51 -6.27 18.74
C ARG A 205 2.46 -5.25 17.60
N ILE A 206 2.77 -5.70 16.38
CA ILE A 206 2.68 -4.88 15.16
C ILE A 206 1.25 -4.39 14.97
N ALA A 207 0.27 -5.29 14.98
CA ALA A 207 -1.13 -4.93 14.79
C ALA A 207 -1.64 -3.94 15.85
N THR A 208 -1.26 -4.12 17.12
CA THR A 208 -1.64 -3.18 18.20
C THR A 208 -1.00 -1.82 18.00
N PHE A 209 0.27 -1.77 17.66
CA PHE A 209 1.02 -0.53 17.40
C PHE A 209 0.41 0.26 16.25
N THR A 210 0.17 -0.38 15.11
CA THR A 210 -0.38 0.27 13.92
C THR A 210 -1.83 0.73 14.11
N THR A 211 -2.65 -0.03 14.85
CA THR A 211 -4.06 0.34 15.15
C THR A 211 -4.16 1.66 15.92
N PHE A 212 -3.20 1.95 16.78
CA PHE A 212 -3.15 3.20 17.52
C PHE A 212 -2.50 4.33 16.73
N LEU A 213 -1.35 4.05 16.10
CA LEU A 213 -0.52 5.07 15.45
C LEU A 213 -1.15 5.64 14.18
N VAL A 214 -1.68 4.75 13.30
CA VAL A 214 -2.17 5.14 11.97
C VAL A 214 -3.26 6.21 11.99
N PRO A 215 -4.35 6.08 12.78
CA PRO A 215 -5.38 7.11 12.81
C PRO A 215 -4.88 8.46 13.34
N ILE A 216 -3.96 8.46 14.32
CA ILE A 216 -3.43 9.68 14.93
C ILE A 216 -2.56 10.42 13.92
N MET A 217 -1.59 9.75 13.32
CA MET A 217 -0.67 10.38 12.36
C MET A 217 -1.41 10.90 11.12
N ALA A 218 -2.36 10.10 10.58
CA ALA A 218 -3.15 10.52 9.44
C ALA A 218 -4.05 11.71 9.78
N GLY A 219 -4.72 11.67 10.93
CA GLY A 219 -5.57 12.77 11.39
C GLY A 219 -4.80 14.09 11.58
N LEU A 220 -3.61 14.04 12.18
CA LEU A 220 -2.78 15.22 12.38
C LEU A 220 -2.29 15.79 11.04
N TYR A 221 -1.86 14.94 10.12
CA TYR A 221 -1.42 15.37 8.79
C TYR A 221 -2.55 15.99 7.97
N LEU A 222 -3.73 15.37 7.98
CA LEU A 222 -4.91 15.89 7.30
C LEU A 222 -5.39 17.23 7.91
N LEU A 223 -5.25 17.41 9.21
CA LEU A 223 -5.55 18.68 9.87
C LEU A 223 -4.64 19.80 9.37
N ILE A 224 -3.33 19.55 9.23
CA ILE A 224 -2.38 20.53 8.69
C ILE A 224 -2.75 20.88 7.24
N ALA A 225 -3.03 19.87 6.40
CA ALA A 225 -3.46 20.09 5.03
C ALA A 225 -4.76 20.91 4.95
N LEU A 226 -5.74 20.61 5.81
CA LEU A 226 -7.00 21.36 5.87
C LEU A 226 -6.78 22.81 6.24
N ILE A 227 -5.90 23.11 7.19
CA ILE A 227 -5.55 24.49 7.56
C ILE A 227 -4.98 25.22 6.34
N ILE A 228 -4.04 24.63 5.59
CA ILE A 228 -3.47 25.24 4.39
C ILE A 228 -4.54 25.47 3.32
N VAL A 229 -5.42 24.51 3.09
CA VAL A 229 -6.54 24.66 2.14
C VAL A 229 -7.45 25.81 2.54
N ILE A 230 -7.79 25.95 3.83
CA ILE A 230 -8.61 27.06 4.32
C ILE A 230 -7.89 28.41 4.15
N MET A 231 -6.59 28.46 4.44
CA MET A 231 -5.79 29.69 4.27
C MET A 231 -5.68 30.15 2.82
N HIS A 232 -5.76 29.22 1.87
CA HIS A 232 -5.63 29.47 0.43
C HIS A 232 -6.92 29.13 -0.33
N ILE A 233 -8.08 29.28 0.30
CA ILE A 233 -9.37 28.82 -0.24
C ILE A 233 -9.67 29.42 -1.63
N ASP A 234 -9.29 30.67 -1.85
CA ASP A 234 -9.48 31.37 -3.13
C ASP A 234 -8.64 30.78 -4.27
N ALA A 235 -7.51 30.14 -3.95
CA ALA A 235 -6.63 29.50 -4.93
C ALA A 235 -7.07 28.06 -5.30
N VAL A 236 -7.95 27.45 -4.50
CA VAL A 236 -8.38 26.04 -4.70
C VAL A 236 -9.00 25.79 -6.07
N PRO A 237 -9.94 26.63 -6.60
CA PRO A 237 -10.48 26.39 -7.94
C PRO A 237 -9.42 26.47 -9.03
N GLY A 238 -8.46 27.41 -8.92
CA GLY A 238 -7.33 27.53 -9.84
C GLY A 238 -6.41 26.32 -9.80
N MET A 239 -6.15 25.78 -8.62
CA MET A 239 -5.36 24.55 -8.45
C MET A 239 -6.01 23.34 -9.14
N PHE A 240 -7.33 23.13 -8.99
CA PHE A 240 -8.01 22.05 -9.71
C PHE A 240 -7.99 22.25 -11.22
N ALA A 241 -8.20 23.50 -11.68
CA ALA A 241 -8.09 23.84 -13.11
C ALA A 241 -6.68 23.53 -13.64
N LEU A 242 -5.63 23.85 -12.87
CA LEU A 242 -4.24 23.56 -13.20
C LEU A 242 -3.98 22.05 -13.30
N ILE A 243 -4.43 21.27 -12.32
CA ILE A 243 -4.29 19.80 -12.34
C ILE A 243 -4.95 19.21 -13.59
N LEU A 244 -6.19 19.62 -13.89
CA LEU A 244 -6.91 19.07 -15.04
C LEU A 244 -6.30 19.54 -16.37
N HIS A 245 -5.94 20.81 -16.48
CA HIS A 245 -5.32 21.34 -17.70
C HIS A 245 -3.99 20.62 -18.00
N ASP A 246 -3.14 20.47 -17.01
CA ASP A 246 -1.83 19.83 -17.16
C ASP A 246 -1.94 18.32 -17.43
N ALA A 247 -2.91 17.63 -16.80
CA ALA A 247 -3.15 16.20 -17.00
C ALA A 247 -3.50 15.81 -18.45
N PHE A 248 -4.14 16.73 -19.20
CA PHE A 248 -4.59 16.53 -20.58
C PHE A 248 -3.94 17.47 -21.57
N SER A 249 -2.86 18.14 -21.19
CA SER A 249 -2.10 19.02 -22.10
C SER A 249 -1.44 18.21 -23.24
N PRO A 250 -1.20 18.81 -24.40
CA PRO A 250 -0.44 18.14 -25.47
C PRO A 250 0.93 17.66 -25.02
N GLN A 251 1.58 18.40 -24.11
CA GLN A 251 2.86 18.05 -23.51
C GLN A 251 2.75 16.79 -22.63
N ALA A 252 1.60 16.57 -22.01
CA ALA A 252 1.31 15.32 -21.26
C ALA A 252 1.35 14.08 -22.15
N ALA A 253 1.07 14.22 -23.45
CA ALA A 253 1.01 13.13 -24.43
C ALA A 253 2.28 13.01 -25.30
N VAL A 254 3.11 14.05 -25.39
CA VAL A 254 4.26 14.14 -26.31
C VAL A 254 5.57 13.89 -25.57
N GLY A 255 6.12 12.71 -25.73
CA GLY A 255 7.43 12.36 -25.16
C GLY A 255 7.79 10.90 -25.43
N GLY A 256 7.67 10.45 -26.69
CA GLY A 256 8.16 9.13 -27.10
C GLY A 256 7.41 7.93 -26.48
N GLY A 257 6.11 8.06 -26.21
CA GLY A 257 5.30 7.02 -25.59
C GLY A 257 4.21 7.62 -24.70
N ILE A 258 3.88 6.93 -23.60
CA ILE A 258 3.00 7.45 -22.55
C ILE A 258 3.72 8.61 -21.88
N GLY A 259 3.16 9.83 -21.93
CA GLY A 259 3.81 11.06 -21.48
C GLY A 259 4.25 11.00 -20.01
N THR A 260 5.27 11.74 -19.67
CA THR A 260 5.88 11.74 -18.32
C THR A 260 4.86 12.02 -17.21
N VAL A 261 3.88 12.87 -17.48
CA VAL A 261 2.78 13.20 -16.54
C VAL A 261 1.99 11.92 -16.17
N ILE A 262 1.56 11.15 -17.18
CA ILE A 262 0.77 9.92 -17.01
C ILE A 262 1.62 8.85 -16.34
N LEU A 263 2.82 8.61 -16.87
CA LEU A 263 3.74 7.60 -16.36
C LEU A 263 4.07 7.82 -14.88
N THR A 264 4.44 9.05 -14.55
CA THR A 264 4.83 9.40 -13.18
C THR A 264 3.65 9.35 -12.23
N GLY A 265 2.49 9.86 -12.64
CA GLY A 265 1.27 9.80 -11.83
C GLY A 265 0.84 8.36 -11.51
N ILE A 266 0.84 7.48 -12.52
CA ILE A 266 0.50 6.06 -12.32
C ILE A 266 1.54 5.36 -11.45
N ARG A 267 2.83 5.56 -11.69
CA ARG A 267 3.94 4.95 -10.94
C ARG A 267 3.91 5.36 -9.46
N ARG A 268 3.80 6.66 -9.18
CA ARG A 268 3.76 7.17 -7.79
C ARG A 268 2.43 6.85 -7.10
N GLY A 269 1.32 6.85 -7.84
CA GLY A 269 0.03 6.41 -7.33
C GLY A 269 0.03 4.95 -6.90
N LEU A 270 0.57 4.05 -7.73
CA LEU A 270 0.71 2.63 -7.39
C LEU A 270 1.62 2.42 -6.18
N PHE A 271 2.81 3.04 -6.17
CA PHE A 271 3.73 2.97 -5.04
C PHE A 271 3.09 3.38 -3.70
N SER A 272 2.15 4.33 -3.74
CA SER A 272 1.42 4.77 -2.55
C SER A 272 0.35 3.77 -2.13
N ASN A 273 -0.57 3.39 -3.04
CA ASN A 273 -1.75 2.61 -2.67
C ASN A 273 -1.56 1.08 -2.73
N GLU A 274 -0.48 0.60 -3.31
CA GLU A 274 -0.09 -0.82 -3.41
C GLU A 274 -1.12 -1.74 -4.11
N ALA A 275 -2.14 -1.18 -4.77
CA ALA A 275 -3.23 -1.97 -5.36
C ALA A 275 -2.78 -2.75 -6.59
N GLY A 276 -2.72 -4.08 -6.49
CA GLY A 276 -2.21 -4.97 -7.54
C GLY A 276 -0.77 -5.45 -7.32
N GLU A 277 -0.08 -4.92 -6.31
CA GLU A 277 1.25 -5.44 -5.91
C GLU A 277 1.15 -6.79 -5.17
N GLY A 278 -0.03 -7.11 -4.63
CA GLY A 278 -0.21 -8.32 -3.84
C GLY A 278 0.28 -8.22 -2.40
N SER A 279 0.58 -7.03 -1.92
CA SER A 279 0.95 -6.74 -0.54
C SER A 279 -0.27 -6.75 0.39
N ILE A 280 -1.30 -5.97 0.01
CA ILE A 280 -2.57 -5.84 0.73
C ILE A 280 -3.19 -7.19 1.10
N PRO A 281 -3.22 -8.20 0.20
CA PRO A 281 -3.71 -9.54 0.49
C PRO A 281 -3.10 -10.22 1.72
N ASN A 282 -1.84 -9.94 2.03
CA ASN A 282 -1.18 -10.54 3.21
C ASN A 282 -1.78 -10.05 4.53
N ALA A 283 -2.11 -8.75 4.61
CA ALA A 283 -2.84 -8.22 5.75
C ALA A 283 -4.31 -8.65 5.73
N ALA A 284 -4.96 -8.58 4.56
CA ALA A 284 -6.36 -8.95 4.38
C ALA A 284 -6.64 -10.38 4.87
N ALA A 285 -5.77 -11.33 4.57
CA ALA A 285 -5.93 -12.73 4.95
C ALA A 285 -5.98 -12.96 6.47
N THR A 286 -5.37 -12.08 7.27
CA THR A 286 -5.30 -12.24 8.72
C THR A 286 -6.60 -11.97 9.45
N ALA A 287 -7.52 -11.25 8.80
CA ALA A 287 -8.79 -10.86 9.43
C ALA A 287 -9.73 -12.04 9.63
N SER A 288 -10.35 -12.08 10.83
CA SER A 288 -11.45 -12.98 11.15
C SER A 288 -12.76 -12.32 10.76
N VAL A 289 -13.37 -12.77 9.67
CA VAL A 289 -14.63 -12.25 9.12
C VAL A 289 -15.56 -13.38 8.70
N THR A 290 -16.87 -13.12 8.70
CA THR A 290 -17.87 -14.14 8.33
C THR A 290 -18.01 -14.33 6.81
N HIS A 291 -17.49 -13.40 6.01
CA HIS A 291 -17.55 -13.47 4.54
C HIS A 291 -16.34 -12.79 3.91
N PRO A 292 -15.64 -13.38 2.92
CA PRO A 292 -14.43 -12.83 2.29
C PRO A 292 -14.59 -11.40 1.76
N VAL A 293 -15.74 -11.09 1.18
CA VAL A 293 -16.06 -9.78 0.62
C VAL A 293 -16.03 -8.66 1.65
N LYS A 294 -16.34 -8.94 2.92
CA LYS A 294 -16.26 -7.92 3.98
C LYS A 294 -14.87 -7.32 4.05
N GLN A 295 -13.85 -8.17 4.10
CA GLN A 295 -12.47 -7.70 4.16
C GLN A 295 -11.99 -7.17 2.80
N GLY A 296 -12.46 -7.74 1.69
CA GLY A 296 -12.21 -7.21 0.35
C GLY A 296 -12.66 -5.76 0.20
N LEU A 297 -13.88 -5.43 0.66
CA LEU A 297 -14.43 -4.07 0.62
C LEU A 297 -13.68 -3.12 1.57
N VAL A 298 -13.33 -3.56 2.76
CA VAL A 298 -12.56 -2.75 3.73
C VAL A 298 -11.19 -2.39 3.18
N GLN A 299 -10.50 -3.33 2.56
CA GLN A 299 -9.18 -3.08 1.96
C GLN A 299 -9.26 -2.21 0.70
N ALA A 300 -10.30 -2.37 -0.11
CA ALA A 300 -10.58 -1.50 -1.24
C ALA A 300 -10.79 -0.04 -0.80
N PHE A 301 -11.51 0.19 0.31
CA PHE A 301 -11.65 1.52 0.89
C PHE A 301 -10.31 2.12 1.30
N GLY A 302 -9.36 1.29 1.74
CA GLY A 302 -8.01 1.74 2.07
C GLY A 302 -7.26 2.39 0.90
N VAL A 303 -7.53 1.99 -0.34
CA VAL A 303 -6.96 2.65 -1.54
C VAL A 303 -7.47 4.08 -1.69
N TYR A 304 -8.76 4.32 -1.39
CA TYR A 304 -9.31 5.68 -1.35
C TYR A 304 -8.67 6.52 -0.25
N VAL A 305 -8.61 5.98 0.97
CA VAL A 305 -8.00 6.70 2.11
C VAL A 305 -6.57 7.09 1.79
N ASP A 306 -5.78 6.17 1.24
CA ASP A 306 -4.40 6.41 0.89
C ASP A 306 -4.25 7.52 -0.16
N THR A 307 -4.82 7.32 -1.35
CA THR A 307 -4.50 8.18 -2.48
C THR A 307 -5.44 9.37 -2.60
N TRP A 308 -6.76 9.16 -2.49
CA TRP A 308 -7.72 10.25 -2.65
C TRP A 308 -7.77 11.20 -1.44
N ILE A 309 -7.34 10.74 -0.26
CA ILE A 309 -7.34 11.60 0.93
C ILE A 309 -5.91 12.00 1.26
N VAL A 310 -5.01 11.06 1.60
CA VAL A 310 -3.68 11.40 2.12
C VAL A 310 -2.75 11.95 1.04
N CYS A 311 -2.68 11.34 -0.16
CA CYS A 311 -1.88 11.91 -1.25
C CYS A 311 -2.42 13.26 -1.72
N SER A 312 -3.76 13.44 -1.76
CA SER A 312 -4.35 14.73 -2.09
C SER A 312 -3.99 15.82 -1.09
N ALA A 313 -3.91 15.48 0.20
CA ALA A 313 -3.44 16.42 1.22
C ALA A 313 -2.05 16.96 0.90
N THR A 314 -1.11 16.09 0.54
CA THR A 314 0.24 16.50 0.13
C THR A 314 0.21 17.31 -1.16
N ALA A 315 -0.55 16.86 -2.17
CA ALA A 315 -0.67 17.57 -3.43
C ALA A 315 -1.19 19.01 -3.22
N PHE A 316 -2.19 19.19 -2.36
CA PHE A 316 -2.75 20.50 -2.04
C PHE A 316 -1.75 21.37 -1.27
N ILE A 317 -1.01 20.80 -0.31
CA ILE A 317 0.06 21.50 0.38
C ILE A 317 1.08 22.05 -0.64
N VAL A 318 1.61 21.19 -1.51
CA VAL A 318 2.66 21.57 -2.47
C VAL A 318 2.14 22.55 -3.53
N LEU A 319 0.97 22.31 -4.10
CA LEU A 319 0.43 23.11 -5.20
C LEU A 319 -0.07 24.48 -4.72
N LEU A 320 -0.74 24.57 -3.56
CA LEU A 320 -1.24 25.84 -3.03
C LEU A 320 -0.13 26.76 -2.53
N THR A 321 0.98 26.19 -2.04
CA THR A 321 2.15 26.99 -1.62
C THR A 321 3.03 27.44 -2.77
N GLY A 322 2.94 26.77 -3.93
CA GLY A 322 3.71 27.14 -5.13
C GLY A 322 5.22 26.95 -5.04
N GLN A 323 5.71 26.16 -4.07
CA GLN A 323 7.15 25.97 -3.82
C GLN A 323 7.82 24.97 -4.77
N TYR A 324 7.12 24.44 -5.77
CA TYR A 324 7.67 23.46 -6.71
C TYR A 324 8.17 24.08 -8.00
N THR A 325 9.17 23.43 -8.61
CA THR A 325 9.64 23.73 -9.96
C THR A 325 9.65 22.41 -10.75
N ILE A 326 8.97 22.39 -11.90
CA ILE A 326 8.95 21.19 -12.75
C ILE A 326 10.37 20.96 -13.30
N GLY A 327 10.88 19.73 -13.12
CA GLY A 327 12.26 19.38 -13.47
C GLY A 327 13.33 19.97 -12.54
N GLY A 328 12.94 20.54 -11.41
CA GLY A 328 13.86 21.13 -10.44
C GLY A 328 14.59 20.10 -9.57
N ASP A 329 15.67 20.54 -8.92
CA ASP A 329 16.50 19.66 -8.06
C ASP A 329 15.86 19.37 -6.71
N VAL A 330 15.01 20.27 -6.18
CA VAL A 330 14.32 20.09 -4.90
C VAL A 330 13.10 19.23 -5.09
N SER A 331 13.13 18.02 -4.57
CA SER A 331 12.09 17.02 -4.74
C SER A 331 11.89 16.18 -3.46
N GLY A 332 10.93 15.30 -3.49
CA GLY A 332 10.65 14.37 -2.40
C GLY A 332 10.29 15.09 -1.10
N ILE A 333 10.84 14.62 0.01
CA ILE A 333 10.52 15.15 1.33
C ILE A 333 10.99 16.59 1.52
N ALA A 334 12.09 16.98 0.86
CA ALA A 334 12.63 18.33 0.97
C ALA A 334 11.63 19.38 0.46
N LEU A 335 10.94 19.10 -0.65
CA LEU A 335 9.90 19.98 -1.19
C LEU A 335 8.70 20.09 -0.23
N ALA A 336 8.24 18.98 0.34
CA ALA A 336 7.14 19.01 1.29
C ALA A 336 7.49 19.83 2.56
N GLN A 337 8.75 19.74 3.03
CA GLN A 337 9.23 20.56 4.15
C GLN A 337 9.27 22.04 3.79
N ASP A 338 9.77 22.41 2.61
CA ASP A 338 9.82 23.81 2.15
C ASP A 338 8.40 24.37 1.96
N SER A 339 7.48 23.57 1.43
CA SER A 339 6.07 23.94 1.28
C SER A 339 5.42 24.27 2.63
N LEU A 340 5.64 23.46 3.66
CA LEU A 340 5.12 23.75 5.00
C LEU A 340 5.84 24.95 5.65
N ALA A 341 7.14 25.04 5.49
CA ALA A 341 7.94 26.12 6.06
C ALA A 341 7.57 27.49 5.47
N SER A 342 7.16 27.55 4.20
CA SER A 342 6.71 28.79 3.55
C SER A 342 5.43 29.37 4.18
N VAL A 343 4.56 28.54 4.78
CA VAL A 343 3.30 28.96 5.39
C VAL A 343 3.46 29.19 6.90
N PHE A 344 4.09 28.25 7.59
CA PHE A 344 4.13 28.25 9.06
C PHE A 344 5.49 28.65 9.63
N GLY A 345 6.49 28.89 8.80
CA GLY A 345 7.88 29.15 9.23
C GLY A 345 8.71 27.89 9.42
N THR A 346 9.99 28.07 9.73
CA THR A 346 11.00 26.98 9.74
C THR A 346 10.69 25.83 10.71
N TRP A 347 9.97 26.07 11.80
CA TRP A 347 9.58 25.02 12.74
C TRP A 347 8.69 23.95 12.12
N ALA A 348 7.96 24.29 11.05
CA ALA A 348 7.08 23.35 10.38
C ALA A 348 7.87 22.25 9.63
N SER A 349 9.10 22.54 9.20
CA SER A 349 10.02 21.51 8.67
C SER A 349 10.33 20.44 9.73
N ALA A 350 10.58 20.85 10.97
CA ALA A 350 10.79 19.93 12.11
C ALA A 350 9.53 19.12 12.43
N LEU A 351 8.35 19.77 12.42
CA LEU A 351 7.08 19.07 12.61
C LEU A 351 6.86 18.01 11.52
N LEU A 352 7.11 18.34 10.23
CA LEU A 352 6.99 17.36 9.17
C LEU A 352 8.00 16.21 9.32
N SER A 353 9.20 16.48 9.83
CA SER A 353 10.18 15.42 10.10
C SER A 353 9.69 14.43 11.16
N ILE A 354 8.98 14.91 12.18
CA ILE A 354 8.36 14.02 13.18
C ILE A 354 7.21 13.23 12.53
N LEU A 355 6.37 13.87 11.72
CA LEU A 355 5.27 13.19 11.05
C LEU A 355 5.77 12.13 10.07
N ILE A 356 6.75 12.46 9.21
CA ILE A 356 7.31 11.48 8.27
C ILE A 356 8.02 10.35 8.98
N PHE A 357 8.66 10.61 10.13
CA PHE A 357 9.19 9.55 10.97
C PHE A 357 8.08 8.58 11.39
N LEU A 358 6.95 9.05 11.87
CA LEU A 358 5.83 8.20 12.28
C LEU A 358 5.25 7.42 11.08
N PHE A 359 5.00 8.08 9.95
CA PHE A 359 4.48 7.48 8.73
C PHE A 359 5.44 6.42 8.18
N ALA A 360 6.68 6.79 7.93
CA ALA A 360 7.66 5.91 7.32
C ALA A 360 8.08 4.77 8.26
N PHE A 361 8.19 5.03 9.55
CA PHE A 361 8.52 3.97 10.51
C PHE A 361 7.37 2.95 10.67
N SER A 362 6.11 3.40 10.62
CA SER A 362 4.98 2.47 10.57
C SER A 362 5.01 1.60 9.31
N SER A 363 5.42 2.18 8.17
CA SER A 363 5.59 1.43 6.92
C SER A 363 6.77 0.45 6.98
N VAL A 364 7.89 0.79 7.64
CA VAL A 364 8.98 -0.18 7.90
C VAL A 364 8.45 -1.41 8.61
N VAL A 365 7.61 -1.22 9.62
CA VAL A 365 7.02 -2.32 10.40
C VAL A 365 5.99 -3.11 9.60
N GLY A 366 5.13 -2.44 8.84
CA GLY A 366 4.14 -3.07 7.96
C GLY A 366 4.79 -3.86 6.82
N ASN A 367 5.79 -3.29 6.18
CA ASN A 367 6.55 -3.91 5.09
C ASN A 367 7.32 -5.15 5.57
N TYR A 368 7.96 -5.06 6.72
CA TYR A 368 8.57 -6.23 7.36
C TYR A 368 7.56 -7.37 7.55
N TYR A 369 6.35 -7.05 8.02
CA TYR A 369 5.32 -8.03 8.26
C TYR A 369 4.92 -8.81 7.00
N TYR A 370 4.81 -8.15 5.84
CA TYR A 370 4.52 -8.82 4.58
C TYR A 370 5.60 -9.83 4.20
N GLY A 371 6.85 -9.50 4.41
CA GLY A 371 7.94 -10.45 4.21
C GLY A 371 7.92 -11.60 5.21
N GLU A 372 7.65 -11.33 6.50
CA GLU A 372 7.57 -12.37 7.53
C GLU A 372 6.54 -13.45 7.17
N ILE A 373 5.32 -13.07 6.73
CA ILE A 373 4.29 -14.02 6.29
C ILE A 373 4.81 -14.91 5.15
N ASN A 374 5.56 -14.34 4.23
CA ASN A 374 6.07 -15.05 3.07
C ASN A 374 7.32 -15.89 3.39
N ILE A 375 8.10 -15.54 4.40
CA ILE A 375 9.13 -16.45 4.97
C ILE A 375 8.45 -17.68 5.61
N HIS A 376 7.35 -17.48 6.32
CA HIS A 376 6.56 -18.60 6.87
C HIS A 376 5.97 -19.54 5.80
N PHE A 377 5.79 -19.06 4.57
CA PHE A 377 5.32 -19.86 3.44
C PHE A 377 6.28 -21.00 3.09
N PHE A 378 7.59 -20.83 3.27
CA PHE A 378 8.59 -21.86 2.95
C PHE A 378 8.64 -23.04 3.91
N GLY A 379 8.05 -22.97 5.09
CA GLY A 379 7.80 -24.07 6.02
C GLY A 379 9.00 -24.52 6.85
N ALA A 380 9.94 -25.24 6.30
CA ALA A 380 11.06 -25.83 7.05
C ALA A 380 12.06 -24.78 7.57
N ASN A 381 12.58 -25.00 8.83
CA ASN A 381 13.56 -24.11 9.47
C ASN A 381 13.16 -22.64 9.59
N VAL A 382 11.87 -22.36 9.72
CA VAL A 382 11.29 -21.00 9.75
C VAL A 382 12.00 -20.08 10.77
N LYS A 383 12.38 -20.59 11.95
CA LYS A 383 13.04 -19.76 12.98
C LYS A 383 14.38 -19.18 12.51
N THR A 384 15.22 -20.00 11.89
CA THR A 384 16.53 -19.57 11.40
C THR A 384 16.35 -18.62 10.20
N ALA A 385 15.51 -18.98 9.22
CA ALA A 385 15.23 -18.14 8.06
C ALA A 385 14.65 -16.79 8.49
N LEU A 386 13.74 -16.78 9.47
CA LEU A 386 13.15 -15.56 10.01
C LEU A 386 14.18 -14.67 10.71
N ASN A 387 15.10 -15.25 11.48
CA ASN A 387 16.15 -14.47 12.14
C ASN A 387 17.16 -13.87 11.13
N ILE A 388 17.51 -14.61 10.08
CA ILE A 388 18.33 -14.11 8.98
C ILE A 388 17.61 -12.96 8.27
N TYR A 389 16.31 -13.14 7.97
CA TYR A 389 15.49 -12.13 7.35
C TYR A 389 15.39 -10.86 8.20
N ARG A 390 15.16 -10.99 9.51
CA ARG A 390 15.13 -9.86 10.46
C ARG A 390 16.45 -9.08 10.47
N ALA A 391 17.56 -9.79 10.50
CA ALA A 391 18.88 -9.17 10.44
C ALA A 391 19.10 -8.43 9.11
N ALA A 392 18.66 -9.03 7.98
CA ALA A 392 18.74 -8.39 6.68
C ALA A 392 17.87 -7.13 6.60
N VAL A 393 16.65 -7.16 7.16
CA VAL A 393 15.77 -5.98 7.22
C VAL A 393 16.41 -4.84 8.02
N VAL A 394 16.99 -5.14 9.20
CA VAL A 394 17.69 -4.15 10.03
C VAL A 394 18.90 -3.56 9.29
N ALA A 395 19.67 -4.40 8.59
CA ALA A 395 20.78 -3.94 7.76
C ALA A 395 20.30 -3.04 6.59
N MET A 396 19.15 -3.35 5.98
CA MET A 396 18.56 -2.54 4.90
C MET A 396 17.97 -1.22 5.40
N VAL A 397 17.52 -1.14 6.65
CA VAL A 397 17.19 0.15 7.29
C VAL A 397 18.42 1.05 7.34
N PHE A 398 19.55 0.51 7.82
CA PHE A 398 20.81 1.28 7.86
C PHE A 398 21.27 1.67 6.46
N PHE A 399 21.30 0.71 5.53
CA PHE A 399 21.66 0.95 4.13
C PHE A 399 20.82 2.07 3.52
N GLY A 400 19.49 2.03 3.72
CA GLY A 400 18.56 3.05 3.21
C GLY A 400 18.95 4.45 3.68
N CYS A 401 19.31 4.63 4.94
CA CYS A 401 19.71 5.94 5.48
C CYS A 401 20.95 6.53 4.79
N VAL A 402 21.91 5.69 4.39
CA VAL A 402 23.19 6.13 3.81
C VAL A 402 23.22 6.05 2.27
N ALA A 403 22.25 5.40 1.67
CA ALA A 403 22.18 5.21 0.22
C ALA A 403 21.73 6.48 -0.51
N ALA A 404 22.17 6.60 -1.79
CA ALA A 404 21.72 7.67 -2.64
C ALA A 404 20.20 7.59 -2.90
N PHE A 405 19.49 8.71 -2.77
CA PHE A 405 18.05 8.84 -2.97
C PHE A 405 17.56 8.18 -4.28
N GLN A 406 18.20 8.50 -5.41
CA GLN A 406 17.81 7.98 -6.72
C GLN A 406 17.92 6.45 -6.81
N LEU A 407 18.94 5.86 -6.17
CA LEU A 407 19.15 4.41 -6.19
C LEU A 407 18.02 3.66 -5.49
N VAL A 408 17.62 4.09 -4.30
CA VAL A 408 16.56 3.40 -3.54
C VAL A 408 15.21 3.49 -4.25
N TRP A 409 14.90 4.63 -4.88
CA TRP A 409 13.67 4.79 -5.66
C TRP A 409 13.67 3.99 -6.97
N ASN A 410 14.80 3.94 -7.68
CA ASN A 410 14.91 3.14 -8.89
C ASN A 410 14.80 1.64 -8.60
N LEU A 411 15.38 1.17 -7.50
CA LEU A 411 15.21 -0.23 -7.05
C LEU A 411 13.76 -0.50 -6.65
N ALA A 412 13.10 0.43 -5.96
CA ALA A 412 11.70 0.29 -5.60
C ALA A 412 10.81 0.14 -6.85
N ASP A 413 11.00 0.98 -7.85
CA ASP A 413 10.24 0.93 -9.10
C ASP A 413 10.45 -0.40 -9.86
N LEU A 414 11.68 -0.93 -9.88
CA LEU A 414 11.99 -2.21 -10.53
C LEU A 414 11.27 -3.39 -9.83
N PHE A 415 11.43 -3.48 -8.53
CA PHE A 415 10.84 -4.58 -7.76
C PHE A 415 9.31 -4.49 -7.70
N MET A 416 8.75 -3.28 -7.66
CA MET A 416 7.31 -3.03 -7.81
C MET A 416 6.78 -3.59 -9.13
N ALA A 417 7.48 -3.35 -10.24
CA ALA A 417 7.10 -3.89 -11.55
C ALA A 417 7.04 -5.42 -11.55
N MET A 418 8.05 -6.07 -11.00
CA MET A 418 8.14 -7.54 -10.96
C MET A 418 7.05 -8.17 -10.11
N ILE A 419 6.78 -7.60 -8.92
CA ILE A 419 5.76 -8.15 -8.01
C ILE A 419 4.35 -7.94 -8.56
N CYS A 420 4.07 -6.77 -9.17
CA CYS A 420 2.80 -6.48 -9.83
C CYS A 420 2.49 -7.50 -10.94
N LEU A 421 3.41 -7.75 -11.85
CA LEU A 421 3.18 -8.71 -12.95
C LEU A 421 2.83 -10.09 -12.42
N THR A 422 3.54 -10.55 -11.39
CA THR A 422 3.32 -11.88 -10.82
C THR A 422 1.96 -11.96 -10.13
N ASN A 423 1.56 -10.92 -9.39
CA ASN A 423 0.27 -10.89 -8.71
C ASN A 423 -0.90 -10.72 -9.69
N LEU A 424 -0.81 -9.77 -10.64
CA LEU A 424 -1.86 -9.51 -11.63
C LEU A 424 -2.14 -10.75 -12.49
N TYR A 425 -1.09 -11.51 -12.87
CA TYR A 425 -1.27 -12.81 -13.51
C TYR A 425 -2.16 -13.75 -12.68
N ALA A 426 -1.90 -13.86 -11.40
CA ALA A 426 -2.64 -14.78 -10.53
C ALA A 426 -4.09 -14.33 -10.30
N ILE A 427 -4.29 -13.06 -9.93
CA ILE A 427 -5.63 -12.56 -9.60
C ILE A 427 -6.54 -12.47 -10.83
N THR A 428 -5.98 -12.25 -12.02
CA THR A 428 -6.73 -12.29 -13.28
C THR A 428 -7.35 -13.66 -13.50
N ARG A 429 -6.62 -14.74 -13.25
CA ARG A 429 -7.12 -16.12 -13.38
C ARG A 429 -8.13 -16.49 -12.30
N LEU A 430 -7.98 -15.95 -11.10
CA LEU A 430 -8.83 -16.24 -9.94
C LEU A 430 -10.01 -15.27 -9.77
N ALA A 431 -10.08 -14.17 -10.51
CA ALA A 431 -11.13 -13.16 -10.40
C ALA A 431 -12.57 -13.72 -10.49
N PRO A 432 -12.89 -14.77 -11.28
CA PRO A 432 -14.22 -15.36 -11.26
C PRO A 432 -14.70 -15.77 -9.86
N TYR A 433 -13.82 -16.28 -9.00
CA TYR A 433 -14.14 -16.66 -7.61
C TYR A 433 -14.49 -15.47 -6.74
N ALA A 434 -13.72 -14.37 -6.85
CA ALA A 434 -14.04 -13.13 -6.14
C ALA A 434 -15.40 -12.55 -6.57
N ARG A 435 -15.72 -12.64 -7.87
CA ARG A 435 -17.04 -12.21 -8.40
C ARG A 435 -18.19 -13.08 -7.90
N MET A 436 -17.98 -14.39 -7.80
CA MET A 436 -18.99 -15.30 -7.22
C MET A 436 -19.27 -14.94 -5.78
N ALA A 437 -18.22 -14.77 -4.97
CA ALA A 437 -18.34 -14.32 -3.59
C ALA A 437 -19.04 -12.95 -3.48
N LEU A 438 -18.73 -11.99 -4.37
CA LEU A 438 -19.39 -10.68 -4.39
C LEU A 438 -20.90 -10.79 -4.65
N ARG A 439 -21.31 -11.63 -5.60
CA ARG A 439 -22.73 -11.87 -5.91
C ARG A 439 -23.45 -12.51 -4.73
N ASP A 440 -22.85 -13.51 -4.11
CA ASP A 440 -23.40 -14.19 -2.93
C ASP A 440 -23.58 -13.20 -1.78
N TYR A 441 -22.55 -12.42 -1.49
CA TYR A 441 -22.58 -11.38 -0.45
C TYR A 441 -23.78 -10.44 -0.59
N PHE A 442 -23.95 -9.86 -1.75
CA PHE A 442 -25.06 -8.92 -1.97
C PHE A 442 -26.42 -9.59 -2.07
N ALA A 443 -26.51 -10.84 -2.54
CA ALA A 443 -27.76 -11.62 -2.50
C ALA A 443 -28.21 -11.90 -1.06
N GLN A 444 -27.30 -12.32 -0.18
CA GLN A 444 -27.62 -12.54 1.23
C GLN A 444 -28.01 -11.21 1.92
N LYS A 445 -27.33 -10.12 1.59
CA LYS A 445 -27.63 -8.80 2.15
C LYS A 445 -29.00 -8.28 1.68
N ALA A 446 -29.34 -8.44 0.40
CA ALA A 446 -30.65 -8.09 -0.13
C ALA A 446 -31.81 -8.89 0.52
N ALA A 447 -31.50 -10.12 0.99
CA ALA A 447 -32.43 -10.93 1.76
C ALA A 447 -32.45 -10.56 3.28
N GLY A 448 -31.85 -9.45 3.69
CA GLY A 448 -31.83 -8.97 5.07
C GLY A 448 -30.93 -9.79 6.02
N ARG A 449 -30.07 -10.66 5.49
CA ARG A 449 -29.19 -11.53 6.27
C ARG A 449 -27.81 -10.93 6.48
N ASN A 450 -27.15 -11.24 7.59
CA ASN A 450 -25.73 -10.99 7.74
C ASN A 450 -24.95 -12.00 6.86
N PRO A 451 -24.20 -11.57 5.83
CA PRO A 451 -23.56 -12.50 4.91
C PRO A 451 -22.56 -13.44 5.58
N ILE A 452 -22.71 -14.72 5.31
CA ILE A 452 -21.85 -15.83 5.75
C ILE A 452 -21.40 -16.58 4.50
N PHE A 453 -20.12 -16.83 4.38
CA PHE A 453 -19.56 -17.48 3.20
C PHE A 453 -19.70 -18.99 3.29
N ASP A 454 -20.29 -19.60 2.27
CA ASP A 454 -20.31 -21.04 2.06
C ASP A 454 -19.41 -21.39 0.88
N PRO A 455 -18.33 -22.18 1.08
CA PRO A 455 -17.48 -22.62 -0.03
C PRO A 455 -18.20 -23.38 -1.15
N ALA A 456 -19.38 -23.94 -0.89
CA ALA A 456 -20.17 -24.66 -1.89
C ALA A 456 -20.62 -23.80 -3.08
N ILE A 457 -20.61 -22.45 -2.94
CA ILE A 457 -20.89 -21.54 -4.07
C ILE A 457 -19.78 -21.57 -5.13
N LEU A 458 -18.59 -22.04 -4.79
CA LEU A 458 -17.45 -22.11 -5.70
C LEU A 458 -17.49 -23.44 -6.49
N PRO A 459 -17.29 -23.39 -7.82
CA PRO A 459 -17.29 -24.59 -8.65
C PRO A 459 -16.06 -25.48 -8.39
N ASN A 460 -15.00 -24.92 -7.83
CA ASN A 460 -13.81 -25.64 -7.40
C ASN A 460 -13.35 -25.08 -6.04
N GLN A 461 -13.34 -25.94 -5.04
CA GLN A 461 -12.95 -25.61 -3.66
C GLN A 461 -11.47 -25.94 -3.37
N ARG A 462 -10.67 -26.26 -4.38
CA ARG A 462 -9.25 -26.55 -4.20
C ARG A 462 -8.56 -25.38 -3.50
N GLY A 463 -7.90 -25.67 -2.39
CA GLY A 463 -7.16 -24.66 -1.61
C GLY A 463 -7.99 -23.81 -0.65
N VAL A 464 -9.29 -24.05 -0.54
CA VAL A 464 -10.16 -23.41 0.46
C VAL A 464 -10.05 -24.21 1.76
N MET A 465 -9.37 -23.67 2.78
CA MET A 465 -9.02 -24.42 4.00
C MET A 465 -9.61 -23.85 5.29
N ALA A 466 -9.92 -22.55 5.34
CA ALA A 466 -10.29 -21.85 6.56
C ALA A 466 -11.80 -21.64 6.75
N TRP A 467 -12.63 -22.23 5.90
CA TRP A 467 -14.08 -22.02 5.87
C TRP A 467 -14.90 -23.28 6.19
N ASN A 468 -14.27 -24.30 6.83
CA ASN A 468 -14.90 -25.53 7.23
C ASN A 468 -15.68 -25.37 8.55
N GLU A 469 -16.73 -26.19 8.73
CA GLU A 469 -17.84 -26.02 9.70
C GLU A 469 -17.45 -25.79 11.17
N ASP A 470 -16.35 -26.34 11.66
CA ASP A 470 -16.06 -26.35 13.11
C ASP A 470 -15.54 -25.01 13.67
N GLU A 471 -14.72 -24.27 12.90
CA GLU A 471 -14.30 -22.91 13.28
C GLU A 471 -15.39 -21.87 13.05
N PHE A 472 -16.31 -22.14 12.12
CA PHE A 472 -17.42 -21.25 11.75
C PHE A 472 -18.63 -21.36 12.65
N ARG A 473 -18.90 -22.54 13.21
CA ARG A 473 -20.00 -22.73 14.17
C ARG A 473 -19.78 -21.93 15.45
N ALA A 474 -18.55 -21.79 15.89
CA ALA A 474 -18.21 -20.94 17.05
C ALA A 474 -18.52 -19.45 16.82
N GLN A 475 -18.43 -18.95 15.57
CA GLN A 475 -18.75 -17.55 15.21
C GLN A 475 -20.23 -17.31 14.91
N LYS A 476 -21.02 -18.38 14.72
CA LYS A 476 -22.45 -18.30 14.35
C LYS A 476 -23.35 -18.04 15.57
N TYR A 477 -22.86 -18.25 16.78
CA TYR A 477 -23.63 -18.20 18.03
C TYR A 477 -23.24 -17.03 18.95
N GLU A 478 -22.35 -16.10 18.50
CA GLU A 478 -22.10 -14.81 19.14
C GLU A 478 -22.55 -13.63 18.22
#